data_09048aedd24a85b518ed86e68d2003b8
#
_entry.id   09048aedd24a85b518ed86e68d2003b8
#
_cell.length_a   1.000
_cell.length_b   1.000
_cell.length_c   1.000
_cell.angle_alpha   90.00
_cell.angle_beta   90.00
_cell.angle_gamma   90.00
#
_symmetry.space_group_name_H-M   'P 1'
#
loop_
_entity.id
_entity.type
_entity.pdbx_description
1 polymer ?
#
loop_
_entity_poly.entity_id
_entity_poly.type
_entity_poly.pdbx_seq_one_letter_code
_entity_poly.pdbx_strand_id
1 'polypeptide(L)'
;MRSFKYIFCICFFINQSIVKSQTQQWQSHYSFFNTVAAAINTNDLIVGADNSIFIHDTQSNTNLEITTADGISGETITSLLGLEREILIGHDTGLISKINIDDMKVFNDNSIQRKITIAANRKKINNIYLNETTAYLSTGFGILEFNPISFEFGDTYYFNGENGPINVNQTIVFEDNIFAATSSGIFKSPLNNPLILQFASWELVLEGN
;
A
#
# COMPACT_ATOMS: atom_id res chain seq x y z
N MET A 1 -8.67 59.26 -52.28
CA MET A 1 -9.45 58.07 -51.80
C MET A 1 -8.67 56.75 -51.81
N ARG A 2 -7.37 56.74 -52.00
CA ARG A 2 -6.51 55.50 -51.92
C ARG A 2 -5.84 55.23 -50.55
N SER A 3 -5.70 56.24 -49.74
CA SER A 3 -5.03 56.11 -48.44
C SER A 3 -5.88 55.43 -47.31
N PHE A 4 -7.21 55.46 -47.47
CA PHE A 4 -8.10 54.92 -46.40
C PHE A 4 -8.18 53.38 -46.38
N LYS A 5 -7.89 52.71 -47.50
CA LYS A 5 -7.90 51.23 -47.56
C LYS A 5 -6.73 50.56 -46.86
N TYR A 6 -5.61 51.21 -46.78
CA TYR A 6 -4.42 50.65 -46.12
C TYR A 6 -4.47 50.75 -44.59
N ILE A 7 -5.12 51.77 -44.07
CA ILE A 7 -5.31 51.96 -42.62
C ILE A 7 -6.24 50.87 -42.07
N PHE A 8 -7.25 50.45 -42.81
CA PHE A 8 -8.16 49.39 -42.36
C PHE A 8 -7.51 48.00 -42.32
N CYS A 9 -6.57 47.70 -43.23
CA CYS A 9 -5.82 46.47 -43.23
C CYS A 9 -4.82 46.42 -42.07
N ILE A 10 -4.18 47.52 -41.68
CA ILE A 10 -3.20 47.59 -40.57
C ILE A 10 -3.90 47.39 -39.21
N CYS A 11 -5.11 47.94 -39.03
CA CYS A 11 -5.88 47.72 -37.81
C CYS A 11 -6.37 46.28 -37.65
N PHE A 12 -6.53 45.52 -38.74
CA PHE A 12 -6.94 44.10 -38.63
C PHE A 12 -5.81 43.15 -38.19
N PHE A 13 -4.55 43.54 -38.46
CA PHE A 13 -3.40 42.75 -38.04
C PHE A 13 -2.94 43.02 -36.60
N ILE A 14 -3.37 44.10 -35.96
CA ILE A 14 -2.96 44.43 -34.59
C ILE A 14 -3.86 43.76 -33.54
N ASN A 15 -5.01 43.21 -33.92
CA ASN A 15 -5.93 42.51 -33.02
C ASN A 15 -5.71 40.98 -32.97
N GLN A 16 -4.56 40.47 -33.34
CA GLN A 16 -4.15 39.14 -32.91
C GLN A 16 -3.71 39.22 -31.44
N SER A 17 -4.70 39.39 -30.57
CA SER A 17 -4.54 39.15 -29.16
C SER A 17 -3.90 37.79 -29.02
N ILE A 18 -2.68 37.72 -28.48
CA ILE A 18 -2.08 36.50 -28.04
C ILE A 18 -3.04 35.95 -26.98
N VAL A 19 -3.93 35.06 -27.37
CA VAL A 19 -4.68 34.22 -26.47
C VAL A 19 -3.60 33.33 -25.84
N LYS A 20 -3.01 33.78 -24.75
CA LYS A 20 -2.29 32.89 -23.84
C LYS A 20 -3.36 31.95 -23.30
N SER A 21 -3.46 30.77 -23.92
CA SER A 21 -4.10 29.65 -23.27
C SER A 21 -3.41 29.53 -21.91
N GLN A 22 -4.12 29.90 -20.86
CA GLN A 22 -3.73 29.47 -19.52
C GLN A 22 -3.94 27.97 -19.54
N THR A 23 -2.89 27.22 -19.82
CA THR A 23 -2.84 25.84 -19.43
C THR A 23 -2.89 25.86 -17.91
N GLN A 24 -4.10 25.81 -17.39
CA GLN A 24 -4.32 25.59 -15.98
C GLN A 24 -3.77 24.20 -15.71
N GLN A 25 -2.53 24.16 -15.24
CA GLN A 25 -1.91 22.92 -14.84
C GLN A 25 -2.61 22.52 -13.54
N TRP A 26 -3.51 21.53 -13.65
CA TRP A 26 -4.14 20.94 -12.48
C TRP A 26 -3.05 20.31 -11.65
N GLN A 27 -2.78 20.87 -10.48
CA GLN A 27 -1.88 20.31 -9.50
C GLN A 27 -2.74 19.65 -8.43
N SER A 28 -2.63 18.35 -8.31
CA SER A 28 -3.27 17.63 -7.23
C SER A 28 -2.57 17.97 -5.93
N HIS A 29 -3.31 18.46 -4.94
CA HIS A 29 -2.80 18.66 -3.59
C HIS A 29 -3.30 17.51 -2.73
N TYR A 30 -2.42 16.58 -2.41
CA TYR A 30 -2.70 15.50 -1.47
C TYR A 30 -2.33 15.94 -0.05
N SER A 31 -3.18 15.57 0.92
CA SER A 31 -2.91 15.88 2.32
C SER A 31 -2.18 14.70 2.94
N PHE A 32 -0.94 14.92 3.38
CA PHE A 32 -0.16 13.94 4.15
C PHE A 32 -0.32 14.14 5.66
N PHE A 33 -1.36 14.85 6.12
CA PHE A 33 -1.61 15.05 7.55
C PHE A 33 -2.08 13.79 8.27
N ASN A 34 -2.75 12.89 7.56
CA ASN A 34 -3.25 11.63 8.11
C ASN A 34 -2.36 10.47 7.64
N THR A 35 -1.15 10.40 8.17
CA THR A 35 -0.24 9.29 7.88
C THR A 35 -0.68 8.04 8.63
N VAL A 36 -0.80 6.92 7.91
CA VAL A 36 -1.34 5.66 8.43
C VAL A 36 -0.31 4.55 8.48
N ALA A 37 0.74 4.64 7.67
CA ALA A 37 1.80 3.66 7.60
C ALA A 37 3.13 4.32 7.24
N ALA A 38 4.22 3.75 7.73
CA ALA A 38 5.58 4.14 7.33
C ALA A 38 6.41 2.88 7.10
N ALA A 39 7.32 2.97 6.15
CA ALA A 39 8.30 1.94 5.84
C ALA A 39 9.63 2.59 5.47
N ILE A 40 10.67 1.82 5.47
CA ILE A 40 11.99 2.19 4.98
C ILE A 40 12.47 1.16 3.97
N ASN A 41 13.22 1.60 2.99
CA ASN A 41 14.12 0.76 2.22
C ASN A 41 15.56 1.22 2.46
N THR A 42 16.50 0.89 1.59
CA THR A 42 17.93 1.21 1.80
C THR A 42 18.18 2.71 2.02
N ASN A 43 17.50 3.59 1.28
CA ASN A 43 17.76 5.04 1.28
C ASN A 43 16.49 5.88 1.47
N ASP A 44 15.32 5.28 1.35
CA ASP A 44 14.07 6.03 1.31
C ASP A 44 13.26 5.85 2.59
N LEU A 45 12.74 6.95 3.10
CA LEU A 45 11.63 6.96 4.04
C LEU A 45 10.33 7.01 3.23
N ILE A 46 9.50 6.01 3.40
CA ILE A 46 8.23 5.82 2.68
C ILE A 46 7.08 6.04 3.66
N VAL A 47 6.17 6.93 3.32
CA VAL A 47 5.01 7.26 4.18
C VAL A 47 3.74 7.17 3.37
N GLY A 48 2.78 6.40 3.86
CA GLY A 48 1.44 6.28 3.29
C GLY A 48 0.43 7.16 4.02
N ALA A 49 -0.38 7.87 3.27
CA ALA A 49 -1.47 8.69 3.78
C ALA A 49 -2.70 8.50 2.89
N ASP A 50 -3.81 8.02 3.49
CA ASP A 50 -5.05 7.68 2.78
C ASP A 50 -4.79 6.82 1.52
N ASN A 51 -4.71 7.43 0.35
CA ASN A 51 -4.51 6.77 -0.96
C ASN A 51 -3.32 7.36 -1.73
N SER A 52 -2.33 7.87 -1.04
CA SER A 52 -1.12 8.46 -1.61
C SER A 52 0.13 8.04 -0.82
N ILE A 53 1.27 8.07 -1.48
CA ILE A 53 2.56 7.71 -0.89
C ILE A 53 3.52 8.89 -1.08
N PHE A 54 4.22 9.23 -0.02
CA PHE A 54 5.33 10.16 -0.02
C PHE A 54 6.63 9.39 0.21
N ILE A 55 7.62 9.64 -0.62
CA ILE A 55 8.95 9.04 -0.51
C ILE A 55 9.97 10.15 -0.36
N HIS A 56 10.79 10.06 0.67
CA HIS A 56 11.93 10.94 0.90
C HIS A 56 13.22 10.15 0.74
N ASP A 57 13.97 10.44 -0.32
CA ASP A 57 15.34 9.91 -0.50
C ASP A 57 16.29 10.68 0.42
N THR A 58 16.85 9.97 1.39
CA THR A 58 17.74 10.53 2.41
C THR A 58 19.13 10.87 1.89
N GLN A 59 19.54 10.32 0.76
CA GLN A 59 20.86 10.60 0.16
C GLN A 59 20.84 11.84 -0.73
N SER A 60 19.86 11.92 -1.63
CA SER A 60 19.71 13.05 -2.54
C SER A 60 18.94 14.22 -1.93
N ASN A 61 18.27 14.00 -0.79
CA ASN A 61 17.35 14.95 -0.14
C ASN A 61 16.22 15.39 -1.09
N THR A 62 15.73 14.47 -1.89
CA THR A 62 14.63 14.70 -2.83
C THR A 62 13.36 13.99 -2.37
N ASN A 63 12.22 14.51 -2.82
CA ASN A 63 10.91 13.97 -2.50
C ASN A 63 10.20 13.51 -3.77
N LEU A 64 9.49 12.39 -3.67
CA LEU A 64 8.60 11.87 -4.68
C LEU A 64 7.23 11.65 -4.07
N GLU A 65 6.18 12.12 -4.73
CA GLU A 65 4.79 11.85 -4.38
C GLU A 65 4.21 10.86 -5.40
N ILE A 66 3.58 9.80 -4.92
CA ILE A 66 2.91 8.80 -5.74
C ILE A 66 1.44 8.81 -5.37
N THR A 67 0.58 8.98 -6.37
CA THR A 67 -0.84 9.23 -6.18
C THR A 67 -1.67 8.33 -7.10
N THR A 68 -2.99 8.44 -7.01
CA THR A 68 -3.89 7.74 -7.92
C THR A 68 -3.69 8.14 -9.39
N ALA A 69 -3.13 9.31 -9.67
CA ALA A 69 -2.77 9.73 -11.02
C ALA A 69 -1.60 8.91 -11.60
N ASP A 70 -0.77 8.34 -10.73
CA ASP A 70 0.37 7.49 -11.07
C ASP A 70 -0.01 6.00 -11.13
N GLY A 71 -1.29 5.68 -10.88
CA GLY A 71 -1.87 4.35 -11.07
C GLY A 71 -2.02 3.52 -9.79
N ILE A 72 -1.69 4.05 -8.59
CA ILE A 72 -2.04 3.35 -7.35
C ILE A 72 -3.56 3.36 -7.13
N SER A 73 -4.05 2.37 -6.39
CA SER A 73 -5.47 2.28 -6.05
C SER A 73 -5.94 3.49 -5.27
N GLY A 74 -7.20 3.92 -5.51
CA GLY A 74 -7.88 4.91 -4.69
C GLY A 74 -8.36 4.40 -3.33
N GLU A 75 -8.05 3.13 -2.98
CA GLU A 75 -8.42 2.53 -1.70
C GLU A 75 -7.48 2.97 -0.58
N THR A 76 -7.98 2.95 0.66
CA THR A 76 -7.21 3.39 1.81
C THR A 76 -6.01 2.49 2.07
N ILE A 77 -4.82 3.06 2.07
CA ILE A 77 -3.58 2.40 2.46
C ILE A 77 -3.63 2.10 3.96
N THR A 78 -3.22 0.91 4.36
CA THR A 78 -3.23 0.50 5.77
C THR A 78 -1.89 -0.03 6.26
N SER A 79 -1.05 -0.51 5.34
CA SER A 79 0.29 -1.02 5.64
C SER A 79 1.21 -0.86 4.44
N LEU A 80 2.51 -0.72 4.71
CA LEU A 80 3.57 -0.58 3.72
C LEU A 80 4.74 -1.49 4.06
N LEU A 81 5.38 -2.01 3.02
CA LEU A 81 6.68 -2.66 3.11
C LEU A 81 7.58 -2.09 2.01
N GLY A 82 8.69 -1.48 2.40
CA GLY A 82 9.74 -1.05 1.48
C GLY A 82 10.60 -2.25 1.07
N LEU A 83 10.74 -2.45 -0.22
CA LEU A 83 11.68 -3.36 -0.85
C LEU A 83 12.76 -2.53 -1.55
N GLU A 84 13.79 -3.15 -2.15
CA GLU A 84 14.92 -2.40 -2.71
C GLU A 84 14.48 -1.27 -3.66
N ARG A 85 13.67 -1.61 -4.69
CA ARG A 85 13.14 -0.66 -5.69
C ARG A 85 11.62 -0.75 -5.84
N GLU A 86 10.96 -1.42 -4.93
CA GLU A 86 9.51 -1.64 -4.97
C GLU A 86 8.89 -1.34 -3.59
N ILE A 87 7.64 -0.99 -3.59
CA ILE A 87 6.84 -0.81 -2.38
C ILE A 87 5.66 -1.76 -2.46
N LEU A 88 5.50 -2.61 -1.46
CA LEU A 88 4.31 -3.43 -1.28
C LEU A 88 3.33 -2.67 -0.39
N ILE A 89 2.08 -2.60 -0.82
CA ILE A 89 1.04 -1.76 -0.22
C ILE A 89 -0.15 -2.65 0.14
N GLY A 90 -0.55 -2.64 1.40
CA GLY A 90 -1.77 -3.28 1.86
C GLY A 90 -2.89 -2.26 2.05
N HIS A 91 -4.11 -2.66 1.69
CA HIS A 91 -5.29 -1.80 1.74
C HIS A 91 -6.35 -2.31 2.71
N ASP A 92 -7.29 -1.45 3.07
CA ASP A 92 -8.40 -1.75 3.99
C ASP A 92 -9.41 -2.77 3.42
N THR A 93 -9.49 -2.89 2.10
CA THR A 93 -10.37 -3.83 1.40
C THR A 93 -9.77 -5.22 1.21
N GLY A 94 -8.47 -5.39 1.51
CA GLY A 94 -7.71 -6.61 1.22
C GLY A 94 -7.09 -6.62 -0.18
N LEU A 95 -7.13 -5.49 -0.90
CA LEU A 95 -6.30 -5.32 -2.09
C LEU A 95 -4.84 -5.28 -1.64
N ILE A 96 -3.96 -5.93 -2.39
CA ILE A 96 -2.52 -5.78 -2.28
C ILE A 96 -2.00 -5.17 -3.58
N SER A 97 -1.19 -4.12 -3.45
CA SER A 97 -0.57 -3.46 -4.58
C SER A 97 0.95 -3.50 -4.45
N LYS A 98 1.65 -3.52 -5.56
CA LYS A 98 3.09 -3.36 -5.63
C LYS A 98 3.42 -2.30 -6.67
N ILE A 99 4.24 -1.32 -6.31
CA ILE A 99 4.73 -0.31 -7.24
C ILE A 99 6.25 -0.36 -7.32
N ASN A 100 6.77 -0.34 -8.55
CA ASN A 100 8.18 -0.12 -8.80
C ASN A 100 8.43 1.39 -8.90
N ILE A 101 9.37 1.92 -8.12
CA ILE A 101 9.62 3.37 -8.02
C ILE A 101 10.46 3.93 -9.19
N ASP A 102 11.08 3.08 -10.01
CA ASP A 102 11.88 3.52 -11.16
C ASP A 102 11.05 3.78 -12.41
N ASP A 103 10.12 2.86 -12.70
CA ASP A 103 9.29 2.92 -13.90
C ASP A 103 7.80 3.18 -13.61
N MET A 104 7.46 3.38 -12.34
CA MET A 104 6.11 3.64 -11.83
C MET A 104 5.09 2.54 -12.22
N LYS A 105 5.57 1.32 -12.44
CA LYS A 105 4.72 0.20 -12.80
C LYS A 105 4.01 -0.36 -11.59
N VAL A 106 2.67 -0.41 -11.67
CA VAL A 106 1.80 -0.89 -10.59
C VAL A 106 1.24 -2.26 -10.92
N PHE A 107 1.31 -3.16 -9.94
CA PHE A 107 0.65 -4.47 -9.94
C PHE A 107 -0.38 -4.51 -8.83
N ASN A 108 -1.53 -5.13 -9.09
CA ASN A 108 -2.61 -5.27 -8.12
C ASN A 108 -3.08 -6.71 -8.05
N ASP A 109 -3.29 -7.24 -6.84
CA ASP A 109 -3.97 -8.50 -6.61
C ASP A 109 -5.17 -8.28 -5.66
N ASN A 110 -6.35 -8.65 -6.11
CA ASN A 110 -7.62 -8.51 -5.39
C ASN A 110 -8.17 -9.85 -4.86
N SER A 111 -7.33 -10.88 -4.74
CA SER A 111 -7.74 -12.22 -4.34
C SER A 111 -8.41 -12.25 -2.97
N ILE A 112 -7.86 -11.52 -1.98
CA ILE A 112 -8.50 -11.39 -0.66
C ILE A 112 -9.82 -10.62 -0.77
N GLN A 113 -9.82 -9.50 -1.50
CA GLN A 113 -10.99 -8.65 -1.70
C GLN A 113 -12.17 -9.42 -2.28
N ARG A 114 -11.91 -10.32 -3.24
CA ARG A 114 -12.93 -11.13 -3.93
C ARG A 114 -13.40 -12.35 -3.14
N LYS A 115 -12.74 -12.72 -2.05
CA LYS A 115 -13.05 -13.92 -1.27
C LYS A 115 -14.37 -13.73 -0.51
N ILE A 116 -15.47 -14.27 -1.02
CA ILE A 116 -16.83 -14.08 -0.47
C ILE A 116 -17.05 -14.76 0.89
N THR A 117 -16.21 -15.76 1.22
CA THR A 117 -16.26 -16.47 2.50
C THR A 117 -15.70 -15.65 3.67
N ILE A 118 -15.04 -14.54 3.39
CA ILE A 118 -14.47 -13.63 4.40
C ILE A 118 -15.31 -12.36 4.43
N ALA A 119 -15.77 -11.98 5.62
CA ALA A 119 -16.52 -10.74 5.83
C ALA A 119 -15.67 -9.50 5.45
N ALA A 120 -16.28 -8.50 4.83
CA ALA A 120 -15.57 -7.33 4.30
C ALA A 120 -14.72 -6.61 5.37
N ASN A 121 -15.25 -6.46 6.58
CA ASN A 121 -14.55 -5.83 7.69
C ASN A 121 -13.37 -6.64 8.28
N ARG A 122 -13.13 -7.85 7.76
CA ARG A 122 -12.01 -8.72 8.14
C ARG A 122 -10.88 -8.76 7.11
N LYS A 123 -11.09 -8.15 5.95
CA LYS A 123 -10.15 -8.23 4.81
C LYS A 123 -8.98 -7.27 4.90
N LYS A 124 -9.07 -6.23 5.73
CA LYS A 124 -8.01 -5.24 5.92
C LYS A 124 -6.66 -5.91 6.16
N ILE A 125 -5.64 -5.46 5.43
CA ILE A 125 -4.23 -5.83 5.66
C ILE A 125 -3.67 -4.92 6.74
N ASN A 126 -3.62 -5.41 7.98
CA ASN A 126 -3.22 -4.64 9.15
C ASN A 126 -1.72 -4.34 9.18
N ASN A 127 -0.90 -5.31 8.72
CA ASN A 127 0.55 -5.22 8.73
C ASN A 127 1.14 -6.12 7.65
N ILE A 128 2.29 -5.75 7.13
CA ILE A 128 3.13 -6.56 6.23
C ILE A 128 4.50 -6.70 6.87
N TYR A 129 4.95 -7.92 7.10
CA TYR A 129 6.26 -8.23 7.65
C TYR A 129 7.01 -9.17 6.71
N LEU A 130 8.23 -8.80 6.32
CA LEU A 130 9.09 -9.62 5.46
C LEU A 130 10.06 -10.43 6.33
N ASN A 131 10.06 -11.74 6.11
CA ASN A 131 11.11 -12.64 6.60
C ASN A 131 11.74 -13.34 5.40
N GLU A 132 13.01 -13.04 5.14
CA GLU A 132 13.73 -13.52 3.96
C GLU A 132 12.99 -13.18 2.65
N THR A 133 12.37 -14.16 2.01
CA THR A 133 11.63 -13.99 0.75
C THR A 133 10.11 -14.06 0.91
N THR A 134 9.62 -14.31 2.13
CA THR A 134 8.19 -14.46 2.42
C THR A 134 7.68 -13.24 3.20
N ALA A 135 6.71 -12.55 2.65
CA ALA A 135 5.96 -11.53 3.35
C ALA A 135 4.76 -12.16 4.07
N TYR A 136 4.59 -11.85 5.34
CA TYR A 136 3.46 -12.25 6.16
C TYR A 136 2.47 -11.09 6.26
N LEU A 137 1.26 -11.29 5.74
CA LEU A 137 0.18 -10.30 5.74
C LEU A 137 -0.74 -10.58 6.92
N SER A 138 -0.75 -9.70 7.91
CA SER A 138 -1.66 -9.78 9.06
C SER A 138 -3.04 -9.22 8.69
N THR A 139 -4.11 -9.97 8.94
CA THR A 139 -5.47 -9.60 8.56
C THR A 139 -6.48 -9.86 9.68
N GLY A 140 -7.74 -9.45 9.49
CA GLY A 140 -8.83 -9.70 10.42
C GLY A 140 -9.28 -11.16 10.53
N PHE A 141 -8.66 -12.08 9.77
CA PHE A 141 -9.01 -13.52 9.77
C PHE A 141 -7.79 -14.43 9.93
N GLY A 142 -6.58 -13.88 10.01
CA GLY A 142 -5.37 -14.66 10.15
C GLY A 142 -4.17 -14.04 9.46
N ILE A 143 -3.19 -14.87 9.12
CA ILE A 143 -1.94 -14.50 8.46
C ILE A 143 -1.90 -15.18 7.09
N LEU A 144 -1.51 -14.44 6.05
CA LEU A 144 -1.28 -15.00 4.73
C LEU A 144 0.21 -14.88 4.39
N GLU A 145 0.76 -15.93 3.83
CA GLU A 145 2.05 -15.86 3.15
C GLU A 145 1.88 -15.22 1.78
N PHE A 146 2.86 -14.42 1.42
CA PHE A 146 2.90 -13.75 0.13
C PHE A 146 4.36 -13.66 -0.35
N ASN A 147 4.60 -14.04 -1.58
CA ASN A 147 5.89 -13.85 -2.21
C ASN A 147 5.89 -12.51 -2.97
N PRO A 148 6.60 -11.47 -2.52
CA PRO A 148 6.59 -10.18 -3.18
C PRO A 148 7.32 -10.17 -4.53
N ILE A 149 8.19 -11.16 -4.80
CA ILE A 149 8.93 -11.28 -6.07
C ILE A 149 8.04 -11.86 -7.16
N SER A 150 7.45 -13.05 -6.93
CA SER A 150 6.50 -13.67 -7.89
C SER A 150 5.12 -13.00 -7.86
N PHE A 151 4.83 -12.23 -6.82
CA PHE A 151 3.56 -11.56 -6.56
C PHE A 151 2.40 -12.56 -6.43
N GLU A 152 2.63 -13.63 -5.63
CA GLU A 152 1.71 -14.74 -5.45
C GLU A 152 1.47 -15.04 -3.97
N PHE A 153 0.25 -15.45 -3.64
CA PHE A 153 -0.10 -15.94 -2.31
C PHE A 153 0.40 -17.37 -2.09
N GLY A 154 0.90 -17.63 -0.89
CA GLY A 154 1.19 -18.93 -0.34
C GLY A 154 0.06 -19.42 0.58
N ASP A 155 0.44 -20.02 1.70
CA ASP A 155 -0.48 -20.57 2.68
C ASP A 155 -1.22 -19.50 3.48
N THR A 156 -2.35 -19.89 4.06
CA THR A 156 -3.15 -19.03 4.95
C THR A 156 -3.32 -19.69 6.31
N TYR A 157 -2.85 -19.03 7.35
CA TYR A 157 -3.01 -19.43 8.75
C TYR A 157 -4.27 -18.78 9.29
N TYR A 158 -5.38 -19.53 9.28
CA TYR A 158 -6.66 -19.02 9.80
C TYR A 158 -6.65 -19.00 11.32
N PHE A 159 -6.86 -17.84 11.91
CA PHE A 159 -6.99 -17.65 13.34
C PHE A 159 -8.48 -17.69 13.73
N ASN A 160 -8.96 -18.86 14.12
CA ASN A 160 -10.36 -19.09 14.50
C ASN A 160 -10.43 -19.55 15.96
N GLY A 161 -10.84 -18.64 16.84
CA GLY A 161 -11.16 -18.94 18.22
C GLY A 161 -12.60 -19.44 18.38
N GLU A 162 -13.00 -19.72 19.63
CA GLU A 162 -14.36 -20.17 19.95
C GLU A 162 -15.45 -19.19 19.51
N ASN A 163 -15.16 -17.89 19.53
CA ASN A 163 -16.09 -16.81 19.18
C ASN A 163 -15.95 -16.32 17.72
N GLY A 164 -15.25 -17.07 16.87
CA GLY A 164 -15.02 -16.75 15.47
C GLY A 164 -13.62 -16.25 15.15
N PRO A 165 -13.42 -15.61 13.99
CA PRO A 165 -12.11 -15.18 13.55
C PRO A 165 -11.46 -14.15 14.48
N ILE A 166 -10.20 -14.39 14.83
CA ILE A 166 -9.37 -13.50 15.65
C ILE A 166 -8.62 -12.55 14.72
N ASN A 167 -8.67 -11.25 15.02
CA ASN A 167 -7.93 -10.25 14.27
C ASN A 167 -6.44 -10.32 14.60
N VAL A 168 -5.60 -10.50 13.59
CA VAL A 168 -4.14 -10.40 13.70
C VAL A 168 -3.73 -8.97 13.36
N ASN A 169 -3.17 -8.27 14.33
CA ASN A 169 -2.73 -6.89 14.17
C ASN A 169 -1.33 -6.81 13.54
N GLN A 170 -0.44 -7.69 13.98
CA GLN A 170 0.95 -7.70 13.56
C GLN A 170 1.55 -9.10 13.65
N THR A 171 2.46 -9.41 12.74
CA THR A 171 3.23 -10.67 12.70
C THR A 171 4.70 -10.33 12.68
N ILE A 172 5.52 -11.10 13.38
CA ILE A 172 6.99 -11.07 13.30
C ILE A 172 7.54 -12.49 13.38
N VAL A 173 8.74 -12.69 12.86
CA VAL A 173 9.53 -13.92 13.07
C VAL A 173 10.73 -13.61 13.94
N PHE A 174 10.95 -14.43 14.94
CA PHE A 174 12.08 -14.32 15.85
C PHE A 174 12.49 -15.71 16.33
N GLU A 175 13.80 -16.06 16.28
CA GLU A 175 14.35 -17.35 16.71
C GLU A 175 13.56 -18.56 16.19
N ASP A 176 13.36 -18.62 14.87
CA ASP A 176 12.62 -19.69 14.16
C ASP A 176 11.14 -19.86 14.59
N ASN A 177 10.60 -18.91 15.33
CA ASN A 177 9.19 -18.85 15.67
C ASN A 177 8.51 -17.66 15.00
N ILE A 178 7.29 -17.89 14.54
CA ILE A 178 6.38 -16.83 14.11
C ILE A 178 5.49 -16.44 15.28
N PHE A 179 5.41 -15.15 15.54
CA PHE A 179 4.57 -14.54 16.58
C PHE A 179 3.45 -13.73 15.93
N ALA A 180 2.26 -13.85 16.44
CA ALA A 180 1.08 -13.11 16.05
C ALA A 180 0.55 -12.30 17.23
N ALA A 181 0.62 -10.97 17.14
CA ALA A 181 -0.07 -10.07 18.04
C ALA A 181 -1.53 -9.92 17.56
N THR A 182 -2.46 -10.36 18.39
CA THR A 182 -3.88 -10.46 18.01
C THR A 182 -4.79 -9.67 18.95
N SER A 183 -6.09 -9.59 18.62
CA SER A 183 -7.11 -9.05 19.52
C SER A 183 -7.36 -9.91 20.77
N SER A 184 -6.82 -11.14 20.83
CA SER A 184 -7.01 -12.08 21.94
C SER A 184 -5.72 -12.41 22.68
N GLY A 185 -4.61 -11.74 22.36
CA GLY A 185 -3.33 -11.98 22.96
C GLY A 185 -2.22 -12.23 21.94
N ILE A 186 -1.07 -12.70 22.42
CA ILE A 186 0.08 -13.05 21.58
C ILE A 186 0.16 -14.56 21.45
N PHE A 187 0.12 -15.03 20.21
CA PHE A 187 0.32 -16.44 19.88
C PHE A 187 1.66 -16.64 19.19
N LYS A 188 2.22 -17.85 19.32
CA LYS A 188 3.43 -18.25 18.61
C LYS A 188 3.32 -19.68 18.07
N SER A 189 4.07 -19.96 17.02
CA SER A 189 4.31 -21.31 16.50
C SER A 189 5.72 -21.39 15.93
N PRO A 190 6.43 -22.53 16.04
CA PRO A 190 7.65 -22.74 15.27
C PRO A 190 7.36 -22.67 13.77
N LEU A 191 8.21 -22.04 12.98
CA LEU A 191 8.06 -21.97 11.51
C LEU A 191 8.04 -23.36 10.86
N ASN A 192 8.75 -24.32 11.42
CA ASN A 192 8.80 -25.69 10.93
C ASN A 192 7.70 -26.61 11.48
N ASN A 193 6.69 -26.05 12.18
CA ASN A 193 5.57 -26.83 12.71
C ASN A 193 4.72 -27.35 11.55
N PRO A 194 4.59 -28.70 11.35
CA PRO A 194 3.81 -29.26 10.26
C PRO A 194 2.30 -28.97 10.37
N LEU A 195 1.84 -28.53 11.55
CA LEU A 195 0.44 -28.21 11.83
C LEU A 195 0.22 -26.68 11.92
N ILE A 196 1.15 -25.85 11.44
CA ILE A 196 1.11 -24.38 11.58
C ILE A 196 -0.17 -23.76 10.97
N LEU A 197 -0.77 -24.41 9.98
CA LEU A 197 -2.04 -23.98 9.37
C LEU A 197 -3.25 -24.13 10.31
N GLN A 198 -3.11 -24.95 11.36
CA GLN A 198 -4.16 -25.23 12.33
C GLN A 198 -3.98 -24.31 13.55
N PHE A 199 -4.91 -23.42 13.80
CA PHE A 199 -4.85 -22.50 14.94
C PHE A 199 -4.64 -23.19 16.29
N ALA A 200 -5.21 -24.39 16.47
CA ALA A 200 -5.04 -25.18 17.69
C ALA A 200 -3.58 -25.58 17.99
N SER A 201 -2.68 -25.49 17.02
CA SER A 201 -1.24 -25.77 17.19
C SER A 201 -0.43 -24.56 17.64
N TRP A 202 -1.06 -23.37 17.68
CA TRP A 202 -0.42 -22.15 18.14
C TRP A 202 -0.50 -22.05 19.68
N GLU A 203 0.61 -21.72 20.31
CA GLU A 203 0.73 -21.53 21.76
C GLU A 203 0.37 -20.09 22.11
N LEU A 204 -0.53 -19.91 23.09
CA LEU A 204 -0.80 -18.59 23.68
C LEU A 204 0.35 -18.23 24.62
N VAL A 205 1.08 -17.16 24.28
CA VAL A 205 2.23 -16.66 25.07
C VAL A 205 1.80 -15.63 26.10
N LEU A 206 0.87 -14.77 25.72
CA LEU A 206 0.33 -13.69 26.56
C LEU A 206 -1.14 -13.49 26.23
N GLU A 207 -1.99 -13.59 27.25
CA GLU A 207 -3.43 -13.33 27.11
C GLU A 207 -3.70 -11.83 26.98
N GLY A 208 -4.61 -11.47 26.07
CA GLY A 208 -5.13 -10.10 25.95
C GLY A 208 -6.09 -9.77 27.10
N ASN A 209 -6.02 -8.54 27.59
CA ASN A 209 -6.94 -8.03 28.62
C ASN A 209 -8.28 -7.61 28.01
#